data_6846234ec693641b2f5a058bb2cfd700
#
_entry.id   6846234ec693641b2f5a058bb2cfd700
#
_cell.length_a   1.000
_cell.length_b   1.000
_cell.length_c   1.000
_cell.angle_alpha   90.00
_cell.angle_beta   90.00
_cell.angle_gamma   90.00
#
_symmetry.space_group_name_H-M   'P 1'
#
loop_
_entity.id
_entity.type
_entity.pdbx_description
1 polymer ?
#
loop_
_entity_poly.entity_id
_entity_poly.type
_entity_poly.pdbx_seq_one_letter_code
_entity_poly.pdbx_strand_id
1 'polypeptide(L)'
;VSLPHGTGKLLRVLALVTPDKELEAKEAGADFIGLDEYLQKIKDGWTDVDVIVTMPSVMGKLGPLGKVLGPRGLMPNPKTGTVTMDIKKAVTDVKGGKIDFKVDKNGIIHASIGKASFDAKKIEDNANELLKTVQKMKPTSIKGTYIKSIFMSSTCLLYTSPSPRDDG
;
A
#
# COMPACT_ATOMS: atom_id res chain seq x y z
N VAL A 1 0.05 0.70 7.43
CA VAL A 1 0.84 1.62 8.27
C VAL A 1 0.84 2.98 7.61
N SER A 2 0.62 4.03 8.38
CA SER A 2 0.78 5.39 7.90
C SER A 2 2.21 5.83 8.21
N LEU A 3 2.97 6.15 7.16
CA LEU A 3 4.33 6.67 7.32
C LEU A 3 4.29 8.19 7.55
N PRO A 4 5.03 8.74 8.51
CA PRO A 4 5.00 10.18 8.82
C PRO A 4 5.45 11.05 7.64
N HIS A 5 6.38 10.56 6.82
CA HIS A 5 6.90 11.30 5.66
C HIS A 5 6.43 10.72 4.32
N GLY A 6 5.50 9.76 4.32
CA GLY A 6 5.04 9.06 3.13
C GLY A 6 6.14 8.24 2.45
N THR A 7 5.82 7.68 1.29
CA THR A 7 6.78 6.93 0.46
C THR A 7 7.46 7.78 -0.62
N GLY A 8 7.01 9.05 -0.80
CA GLY A 8 7.46 9.92 -1.89
C GLY A 8 6.99 9.49 -3.29
N LYS A 9 6.17 8.45 -3.40
CA LYS A 9 5.55 8.04 -4.65
C LYS A 9 4.25 8.81 -4.83
N LEU A 10 4.08 9.46 -5.97
CA LEU A 10 2.78 10.02 -6.37
C LEU A 10 1.87 8.84 -6.73
N LEU A 11 0.98 8.50 -5.82
CA LEU A 11 0.03 7.40 -6.01
C LEU A 11 -1.18 7.91 -6.81
N ARG A 12 -1.51 7.19 -7.88
CA ARG A 12 -2.74 7.44 -8.66
C ARG A 12 -3.89 6.69 -7.98
N VAL A 13 -4.80 7.45 -7.41
CA VAL A 13 -5.92 6.92 -6.62
C VAL A 13 -7.19 6.91 -7.46
N LEU A 14 -7.78 5.74 -7.63
CA LEU A 14 -9.10 5.56 -8.21
C LEU A 14 -10.14 5.43 -7.08
N ALA A 15 -11.10 6.33 -7.05
CA ALA A 15 -12.24 6.27 -6.15
C ALA A 15 -13.46 5.67 -6.87
N LEU A 16 -13.84 4.45 -6.50
CA LEU A 16 -15.05 3.79 -6.98
C LEU A 16 -16.19 4.09 -6.00
N VAL A 17 -16.94 5.12 -6.30
CA VAL A 17 -17.99 5.66 -5.45
C VAL A 17 -19.31 5.82 -6.20
N THR A 18 -20.40 5.90 -5.46
CA THR A 18 -21.69 6.28 -6.01
C THR A 18 -21.71 7.77 -6.41
N PRO A 19 -22.56 8.19 -7.36
CA PRO A 19 -22.62 9.57 -7.83
C PRO A 19 -22.76 10.60 -6.70
N ASP A 20 -23.45 10.23 -5.62
CA ASP A 20 -23.66 11.09 -4.46
C ASP A 20 -22.36 11.49 -3.74
N LYS A 21 -21.32 10.65 -3.84
CA LYS A 21 -20.02 10.85 -3.17
C LYS A 21 -18.87 11.23 -4.12
N GLU A 22 -19.16 11.45 -5.37
CA GLU A 22 -18.14 11.89 -6.34
C GLU A 22 -17.54 13.25 -6.00
N LEU A 23 -18.35 14.16 -5.45
CA LEU A 23 -17.89 15.48 -5.02
C LEU A 23 -16.89 15.36 -3.87
N GLU A 24 -17.20 14.53 -2.87
CA GLU A 24 -16.28 14.26 -1.74
C GLU A 24 -14.95 13.67 -2.22
N ALA A 25 -14.99 12.77 -3.21
CA ALA A 25 -13.78 12.18 -3.78
C ALA A 25 -12.94 13.19 -4.57
N LYS A 26 -13.59 14.14 -5.28
CA LYS A 26 -12.91 15.25 -5.98
C LYS A 26 -12.23 16.19 -5.00
N GLU A 27 -12.93 16.61 -3.94
CA GLU A 27 -12.36 17.45 -2.89
C GLU A 27 -11.18 16.79 -2.17
N ALA A 28 -11.21 15.47 -2.00
CA ALA A 28 -10.12 14.71 -1.44
C ALA A 28 -8.91 14.57 -2.38
N GLY A 29 -9.07 14.96 -3.65
CA GLY A 29 -8.01 14.94 -4.65
C GLY A 29 -7.79 13.55 -5.28
N ALA A 30 -8.80 12.69 -5.38
CA ALA A 30 -8.70 11.46 -6.15
C ALA A 30 -8.42 11.77 -7.63
N ASP A 31 -7.54 11.00 -8.26
CA ASP A 31 -7.12 11.25 -9.65
C ASP A 31 -8.15 10.73 -10.65
N PHE A 32 -8.81 9.64 -10.31
CA PHE A 32 -9.87 9.04 -11.10
C PHE A 32 -11.10 8.79 -10.22
N ILE A 33 -12.27 9.15 -10.72
CA ILE A 33 -13.52 9.05 -9.97
C ILE A 33 -14.61 8.56 -10.89
N GLY A 34 -15.38 7.57 -10.44
CA GLY A 34 -16.51 7.02 -11.18
C GLY A 34 -16.79 5.60 -10.76
N LEU A 35 -17.84 5.00 -11.29
CA LEU A 35 -18.25 3.64 -10.93
C LEU A 35 -18.24 2.72 -12.14
N ASP A 36 -19.32 2.73 -12.94
CA ASP A 36 -19.56 1.71 -13.96
C ASP A 36 -18.58 1.84 -15.15
N GLU A 37 -18.17 3.05 -15.46
CA GLU A 37 -17.20 3.34 -16.52
C GLU A 37 -15.84 2.69 -16.21
N TYR A 38 -15.34 2.90 -14.99
CA TYR A 38 -14.05 2.32 -14.58
C TYR A 38 -14.13 0.82 -14.33
N LEU A 39 -15.27 0.30 -13.92
CA LEU A 39 -15.48 -1.14 -13.83
C LEU A 39 -15.36 -1.82 -15.20
N GLN A 40 -15.86 -1.20 -16.27
CA GLN A 40 -15.67 -1.69 -17.63
C GLN A 40 -14.22 -1.59 -18.08
N LYS A 41 -13.59 -0.44 -17.91
CA LYS A 41 -12.15 -0.25 -18.22
C LYS A 41 -11.25 -1.27 -17.53
N ILE A 42 -11.53 -1.60 -16.27
CA ILE A 42 -10.79 -2.63 -15.53
C ILE A 42 -11.04 -4.03 -16.13
N LYS A 43 -12.26 -4.33 -16.56
CA LYS A 43 -12.54 -5.60 -17.27
C LYS A 43 -11.74 -5.73 -18.56
N ASP A 44 -11.58 -4.61 -19.28
CA ASP A 44 -10.80 -4.52 -20.52
C ASP A 44 -9.28 -4.53 -20.26
N GLY A 45 -8.87 -4.63 -18.99
CA GLY A 45 -7.47 -4.76 -18.59
C GLY A 45 -6.78 -3.44 -18.22
N TRP A 46 -7.52 -2.32 -18.15
CA TRP A 46 -6.95 -1.06 -17.68
C TRP A 46 -6.63 -1.12 -16.17
N THR A 47 -5.40 -0.87 -15.83
CA THR A 47 -4.90 -0.97 -14.45
C THR A 47 -3.87 0.12 -14.14
N ASP A 48 -3.99 1.29 -14.78
CA ASP A 48 -3.09 2.43 -14.62
C ASP A 48 -3.31 3.20 -13.31
N VAL A 49 -3.61 2.48 -12.23
CA VAL A 49 -3.82 3.01 -10.89
C VAL A 49 -2.97 2.25 -9.88
N ASP A 50 -2.57 2.95 -8.83
CA ASP A 50 -1.76 2.36 -7.77
C ASP A 50 -2.61 1.90 -6.57
N VAL A 51 -3.73 2.59 -6.30
CA VAL A 51 -4.65 2.24 -5.21
C VAL A 51 -6.09 2.47 -5.64
N ILE A 52 -6.96 1.54 -5.26
CA ILE A 52 -8.41 1.64 -5.45
C ILE A 52 -9.07 1.83 -4.08
N VAL A 53 -9.80 2.92 -3.93
CA VAL A 53 -10.65 3.20 -2.75
C VAL A 53 -12.09 2.99 -3.15
N THR A 54 -12.87 2.31 -2.32
CA THR A 54 -14.26 1.99 -2.62
C THR A 54 -15.15 2.02 -1.39
N MET A 55 -16.45 2.04 -1.62
CA MET A 55 -17.46 1.88 -0.58
C MET A 55 -17.84 0.40 -0.41
N PRO A 56 -18.26 -0.02 0.80
CA PRO A 56 -18.74 -1.39 1.04
C PRO A 56 -19.87 -1.81 0.09
N SER A 57 -20.77 -0.89 -0.26
CA SER A 57 -21.89 -1.12 -1.17
C SER A 57 -21.45 -1.48 -2.60
N VAL A 58 -20.28 -1.03 -3.03
CA VAL A 58 -19.74 -1.26 -4.38
C VAL A 58 -18.91 -2.54 -4.45
N MET A 59 -18.47 -3.09 -3.31
CA MET A 59 -17.65 -4.31 -3.25
C MET A 59 -18.26 -5.50 -3.97
N GLY A 60 -19.60 -5.64 -3.95
CA GLY A 60 -20.29 -6.71 -4.68
C GLY A 60 -20.03 -6.67 -6.19
N LYS A 61 -19.97 -5.48 -6.78
CA LYS A 61 -19.67 -5.27 -8.20
C LYS A 61 -18.19 -5.54 -8.54
N LEU A 62 -17.30 -5.41 -7.58
CA LEU A 62 -15.85 -5.67 -7.72
C LEU A 62 -15.47 -7.15 -7.61
N GLY A 63 -16.34 -7.99 -7.05
CA GLY A 63 -16.11 -9.43 -6.90
C GLY A 63 -15.62 -10.11 -8.18
N PRO A 64 -16.31 -9.96 -9.32
CA PRO A 64 -15.91 -10.55 -10.61
C PRO A 64 -14.54 -10.04 -11.10
N LEU A 65 -14.15 -8.82 -10.72
CA LEU A 65 -12.87 -8.20 -11.10
C LEU A 65 -11.69 -8.65 -10.24
N GLY A 66 -11.96 -9.42 -9.18
CA GLY A 66 -10.91 -9.95 -8.29
C GLY A 66 -9.85 -10.78 -9.01
N LYS A 67 -10.20 -11.43 -10.14
CA LYS A 67 -9.25 -12.17 -10.99
C LYS A 67 -8.22 -11.25 -11.66
N VAL A 68 -8.60 -10.03 -11.99
CA VAL A 68 -7.73 -9.03 -12.64
C VAL A 68 -6.97 -8.21 -11.60
N LEU A 69 -7.66 -7.74 -10.54
CA LEU A 69 -7.12 -6.87 -9.52
C LEU A 69 -6.27 -7.62 -8.47
N GLY A 70 -6.62 -8.88 -8.20
CA GLY A 70 -5.96 -9.71 -7.17
C GLY A 70 -4.46 -9.91 -7.39
N PRO A 71 -4.02 -10.40 -8.58
CA PRO A 71 -2.60 -10.61 -8.86
C PRO A 71 -1.75 -9.34 -8.79
N ARG A 72 -2.38 -8.19 -9.07
CA ARG A 72 -1.70 -6.88 -9.05
C ARG A 72 -1.73 -6.21 -7.67
N GLY A 73 -2.39 -6.81 -6.68
CA GLY A 73 -2.53 -6.23 -5.34
C GLY A 73 -3.42 -4.99 -5.27
N LEU A 74 -4.22 -4.73 -6.31
CA LEU A 74 -5.12 -3.56 -6.40
C LEU A 74 -6.50 -3.82 -5.78
N MET A 75 -6.76 -5.04 -5.32
CA MET A 75 -8.05 -5.40 -4.74
C MET A 75 -8.28 -4.64 -3.43
N PRO A 76 -9.36 -3.83 -3.32
CA PRO A 76 -9.68 -3.13 -2.08
C PRO A 76 -9.91 -4.09 -0.93
N ASN A 77 -9.39 -3.75 0.26
CA ASN A 77 -9.54 -4.58 1.45
C ASN A 77 -9.96 -3.72 2.65
N PRO A 78 -11.00 -4.11 3.40
CA PRO A 78 -11.41 -3.40 4.61
C PRO A 78 -10.29 -3.28 5.66
N LYS A 79 -9.43 -4.30 5.75
CA LYS A 79 -8.31 -4.32 6.72
C LYS A 79 -7.27 -3.24 6.44
N THR A 80 -7.09 -2.87 5.18
CA THR A 80 -6.15 -1.82 4.77
C THR A 80 -6.78 -0.42 4.81
N GLY A 81 -8.11 -0.36 5.04
CA GLY A 81 -8.86 0.88 5.07
C GLY A 81 -9.14 1.48 3.70
N THR A 82 -8.98 0.69 2.62
CA THR A 82 -9.35 1.08 1.25
C THR A 82 -10.83 0.86 0.95
N VAL A 83 -11.54 0.18 1.85
CA VAL A 83 -12.99 0.04 1.82
C VAL A 83 -13.58 0.78 3.02
N THR A 84 -14.19 1.93 2.79
CA THR A 84 -14.73 2.79 3.86
C THR A 84 -15.90 3.62 3.37
N MET A 85 -16.70 4.13 4.31
CA MET A 85 -17.76 5.09 4.05
C MET A 85 -17.18 6.52 3.89
N ASP A 86 -16.05 6.81 4.55
CA ASP A 86 -15.39 8.11 4.54
C ASP A 86 -14.32 8.16 3.44
N ILE A 87 -14.74 8.44 2.22
CA ILE A 87 -13.86 8.46 1.04
C ILE A 87 -12.78 9.55 1.17
N LYS A 88 -13.17 10.74 1.67
CA LYS A 88 -12.25 11.86 1.85
C LYS A 88 -11.05 11.49 2.72
N LYS A 89 -11.32 10.88 3.87
CA LYS A 89 -10.27 10.45 4.81
C LYS A 89 -9.39 9.36 4.18
N ALA A 90 -10.00 8.35 3.53
CA ALA A 90 -9.24 7.28 2.90
C ALA A 90 -8.30 7.75 1.80
N VAL A 91 -8.77 8.64 0.91
CA VAL A 91 -7.94 9.21 -0.16
C VAL A 91 -6.81 10.06 0.43
N THR A 92 -7.10 10.87 1.45
CA THR A 92 -6.08 11.67 2.14
C THR A 92 -5.03 10.79 2.82
N ASP A 93 -5.45 9.73 3.52
CA ASP A 93 -4.56 8.77 4.18
C ASP A 93 -3.65 8.05 3.16
N VAL A 94 -4.21 7.61 2.03
CA VAL A 94 -3.46 6.93 0.96
C VAL A 94 -2.44 7.89 0.33
N LYS A 95 -2.83 9.13 0.02
CA LYS A 95 -1.90 10.15 -0.49
C LYS A 95 -0.90 10.61 0.57
N GLY A 96 -1.28 10.57 1.84
CA GLY A 96 -0.42 10.87 2.99
C GLY A 96 0.65 9.80 3.27
N GLY A 97 0.70 8.71 2.48
CA GLY A 97 1.74 7.69 2.60
C GLY A 97 1.35 6.47 3.41
N LYS A 98 0.08 6.15 3.47
CA LYS A 98 -0.38 4.87 4.02
C LYS A 98 0.08 3.74 3.12
N ILE A 99 0.93 2.87 3.65
CA ILE A 99 1.40 1.68 2.94
C ILE A 99 0.71 0.43 3.47
N ASP A 100 0.45 -0.48 2.55
CA ASP A 100 0.02 -1.83 2.87
C ASP A 100 1.22 -2.76 2.78
N PHE A 101 1.37 -3.62 3.77
CA PHE A 101 2.36 -4.67 3.74
C PHE A 101 1.70 -6.03 3.97
N LYS A 102 2.25 -7.03 3.36
CA LYS A 102 1.78 -8.41 3.47
C LYS A 102 2.95 -9.31 3.82
N VAL A 103 2.70 -10.25 4.69
CA VAL A 103 3.66 -11.31 4.99
C VAL A 103 3.63 -12.33 3.87
N ASP A 104 4.79 -12.65 3.30
CA ASP A 104 4.93 -13.69 2.29
C ASP A 104 4.89 -15.10 2.91
N LYS A 105 4.84 -16.14 2.08
CA LYS A 105 4.84 -17.55 2.51
C LYS A 105 6.05 -17.91 3.37
N ASN A 106 7.17 -17.24 3.16
CA ASN A 106 8.42 -17.43 3.89
C ASN A 106 8.50 -16.60 5.20
N GLY A 107 7.43 -15.89 5.58
CA GLY A 107 7.44 -15.04 6.76
C GLY A 107 8.18 -13.72 6.58
N ILE A 108 8.40 -13.27 5.34
CA ILE A 108 9.11 -12.03 5.01
C ILE A 108 8.10 -10.92 4.76
N ILE A 109 8.39 -9.73 5.26
CA ILE A 109 7.63 -8.49 4.98
C ILE A 109 8.44 -7.65 4.01
N HIS A 110 7.83 -7.33 2.87
CA HIS A 110 8.38 -6.39 1.90
C HIS A 110 7.61 -5.07 2.00
N ALA A 111 8.31 -3.99 2.24
CA ALA A 111 7.70 -2.66 2.36
C ALA A 111 8.63 -1.58 1.80
N SER A 112 8.06 -0.63 1.07
CA SER A 112 8.79 0.55 0.62
C SER A 112 8.69 1.63 1.69
N ILE A 113 9.82 2.12 2.19
CA ILE A 113 9.89 3.12 3.26
C ILE A 113 10.23 4.52 2.78
N GLY A 114 10.58 4.68 1.50
CA GLY A 114 10.94 5.98 0.93
C GLY A 114 11.62 5.88 -0.42
N LYS A 115 12.12 6.99 -0.89
CA LYS A 115 12.93 7.12 -2.10
C LYS A 115 14.37 7.49 -1.75
N ALA A 116 15.30 7.22 -2.65
CA ALA A 116 16.70 7.62 -2.51
C ALA A 116 16.91 9.14 -2.39
N SER A 117 15.93 9.93 -2.85
CA SER A 117 15.92 11.40 -2.73
C SER A 117 15.50 11.91 -1.35
N PHE A 118 15.11 11.03 -0.43
CA PHE A 118 14.73 11.43 0.92
C PHE A 118 15.98 11.64 1.79
N ASP A 119 15.88 12.58 2.73
CA ASP A 119 16.88 12.75 3.77
C ASP A 119 16.96 11.49 4.65
N ALA A 120 18.15 11.17 5.13
CA ALA A 120 18.38 10.00 5.98
C ALA A 120 17.44 9.97 7.21
N LYS A 121 17.19 11.12 7.83
CA LYS A 121 16.26 11.23 8.98
C LYS A 121 14.84 10.81 8.64
N LYS A 122 14.33 11.19 7.45
CA LYS A 122 12.98 10.82 7.03
C LYS A 122 12.85 9.32 6.78
N ILE A 123 13.90 8.69 6.25
CA ILE A 123 13.94 7.24 6.04
C ILE A 123 14.01 6.52 7.38
N GLU A 124 14.80 7.04 8.32
CA GLU A 124 14.92 6.50 9.68
C GLU A 124 13.58 6.55 10.42
N ASP A 125 12.90 7.70 10.41
CA ASP A 125 11.58 7.87 11.04
C ASP A 125 10.55 6.89 10.45
N ASN A 126 10.51 6.77 9.13
CA ASN A 126 9.61 5.85 8.44
C ASN A 126 9.92 4.38 8.80
N ALA A 127 11.20 4.01 8.84
CA ALA A 127 11.63 2.66 9.22
C ALA A 127 11.24 2.34 10.67
N ASN A 128 11.50 3.27 11.59
CA ASN A 128 11.16 3.13 13.00
C ASN A 128 9.65 2.96 13.21
N GLU A 129 8.82 3.75 12.50
CA GLU A 129 7.36 3.64 12.62
C GLU A 129 6.84 2.33 12.05
N LEU A 130 7.41 1.85 10.93
CA LEU A 130 7.09 0.53 10.38
C LEU A 130 7.44 -0.56 11.39
N LEU A 131 8.64 -0.54 11.96
CA LEU A 131 9.09 -1.53 12.95
C LEU A 131 8.22 -1.54 14.21
N LYS A 132 7.88 -0.37 14.75
CA LYS A 132 6.96 -0.24 15.89
C LYS A 132 5.61 -0.86 15.59
N THR A 133 5.07 -0.63 14.38
CA THR A 133 3.78 -1.19 13.99
C THR A 133 3.85 -2.71 13.84
N VAL A 134 4.91 -3.24 13.23
CA VAL A 134 5.13 -4.70 13.09
C VAL A 134 5.27 -5.34 14.48
N GLN A 135 5.97 -4.70 15.42
CA GLN A 135 6.09 -5.18 16.79
C GLN A 135 4.75 -5.17 17.54
N LYS A 136 3.93 -4.12 17.37
CA LYS A 136 2.56 -4.04 17.95
C LYS A 136 1.64 -5.15 17.42
N MET A 137 1.84 -5.57 16.17
CA MET A 137 1.06 -6.65 15.56
C MET A 137 1.54 -8.05 15.94
N LYS A 138 2.57 -8.18 16.79
CA LYS A 138 3.07 -9.48 17.25
C LYS A 138 1.95 -10.24 17.96
N PRO A 139 1.58 -11.45 17.50
CA PRO A 139 0.61 -12.29 18.21
C PRO A 139 1.18 -12.73 19.55
N THR A 140 0.34 -12.80 20.58
CA THR A 140 0.72 -13.25 21.92
C THR A 140 1.19 -14.71 21.96
N SER A 141 0.79 -15.50 20.97
CA SER A 141 1.17 -16.91 20.85
C SER A 141 2.64 -17.14 20.45
N ILE A 142 3.33 -16.11 19.93
CA ILE A 142 4.73 -16.26 19.51
C ILE A 142 5.66 -16.03 20.71
N LYS A 143 6.30 -17.10 21.17
CA LYS A 143 7.38 -17.06 22.15
C LYS A 143 8.72 -16.95 21.42
N GLY A 144 9.56 -15.98 21.81
CA GLY A 144 10.91 -15.79 21.27
C GLY A 144 11.05 -14.58 20.36
N THR A 145 12.14 -14.56 19.58
CA THR A 145 12.51 -13.45 18.69
C THR A 145 11.55 -13.37 17.50
N TYR A 146 10.78 -12.28 17.42
CA TYR A 146 9.79 -12.08 16.35
C TYR A 146 10.43 -11.60 15.05
N ILE A 147 11.30 -10.61 15.14
CA ILE A 147 12.06 -10.08 14.00
C ILE A 147 13.44 -10.74 14.04
N LYS A 148 13.76 -11.56 13.05
CA LYS A 148 15.04 -12.28 12.96
C LYS A 148 16.14 -11.43 12.33
N SER A 149 15.80 -10.74 11.24
CA SER A 149 16.74 -9.91 10.47
C SER A 149 16.00 -8.80 9.76
N ILE A 150 16.68 -7.70 9.52
CA ILE A 150 16.17 -6.54 8.79
C ILE A 150 17.19 -6.19 7.73
N PHE A 151 16.75 -6.12 6.48
CA PHE A 151 17.57 -5.73 5.35
C PHE A 151 16.96 -4.53 4.68
N MET A 152 17.78 -3.59 4.24
CA MET A 152 17.38 -2.44 3.47
C MET A 152 18.23 -2.38 2.20
N SER A 153 17.59 -2.20 1.06
CA SER A 153 18.26 -2.07 -0.22
C SER A 153 17.61 -1.00 -1.07
N SER A 154 18.35 -0.41 -1.98
CA SER A 154 17.79 0.43 -3.03
C SER A 154 17.32 -0.45 -4.21
N THR A 155 16.39 0.07 -5.02
CA THR A 155 15.88 -0.65 -6.20
C THR A 155 16.89 -0.75 -7.34
N CYS A 156 17.96 0.05 -7.33
CA CYS A 156 18.86 0.16 -8.46
C CYS A 156 20.01 -0.85 -8.46
N LEU A 157 20.47 -1.35 -7.33
CA LEU A 157 21.55 -2.32 -7.25
C LEU A 157 21.48 -3.12 -5.97
N LEU A 158 21.50 -4.43 -6.12
CA LEU A 158 21.98 -5.33 -5.10
C LEU A 158 23.50 -5.16 -5.03
N TYR A 159 23.97 -4.20 -4.23
CA TYR A 159 25.33 -4.32 -3.75
C TYR A 159 25.32 -5.44 -2.73
N THR A 160 25.61 -6.62 -3.18
CA THR A 160 26.11 -7.66 -2.28
C THR A 160 27.42 -7.12 -1.76
N SER A 161 27.51 -6.81 -0.48
CA SER A 161 28.78 -6.73 0.21
C SER A 161 29.57 -7.98 -0.19
N PRO A 162 30.84 -7.87 -0.64
CA PRO A 162 31.62 -9.05 -0.96
C PRO A 162 31.58 -10.00 0.24
N SER A 163 31.30 -11.27 -0.07
CA SER A 163 31.27 -12.31 0.96
C SER A 163 32.64 -12.35 1.63
N PRO A 164 32.73 -12.46 2.96
CA PRO A 164 34.03 -12.62 3.63
C PRO A 164 34.83 -13.85 3.17
N ARG A 165 34.29 -14.67 2.25
CA ARG A 165 34.93 -15.81 1.63
C ARG A 165 35.67 -15.50 0.33
N ASP A 166 35.52 -14.27 -0.22
CA ASP A 166 36.16 -13.89 -1.48
C ASP A 166 37.49 -13.16 -1.27
N ASP A 167 37.95 -13.03 -0.02
CA ASP A 167 39.26 -12.49 0.37
C ASP A 167 40.25 -13.63 0.61
N GLY A 168 40.40 -14.51 -0.37
CA GLY A 168 41.40 -15.60 -0.36
C GLY A 168 42.38 -15.50 -1.51
#